data_f9574e67c55d424cb18b02768e542116
#
_entry.id   f9574e67c55d424cb18b02768e542116
#
_cell.length_a   1.000
_cell.length_b   1.000
_cell.length_c   1.000
_cell.angle_alpha   90.00
_cell.angle_beta   90.00
_cell.angle_gamma   90.00
#
_symmetry.space_group_name_H-M   'P 1'
#
loop_
_entity.id
_entity.type
_entity.pdbx_description
1 polymer ?
#
loop_
_entity_poly.entity_id
_entity_poly.type
_entity_poly.pdbx_seq_one_letter_code
_entity_poly.pdbx_strand_id
1 'polypeptide(L)'
;RPEIMKNHMKSDEDTLIVMDKNFRSNANIIAFNNDFYEKIMNGPLCGTQFEKVDIAYPGATYQTENPQYPIRFLYSTEKEENRFDIIAHDILKQHEKGRSYRDICILTRDNKPQENIKNVLEAYDIPVYTDLKSGFYQVAAIQIVLTTLSSIYDPMDDISLTASLLSPIGRVSCEQLAKCCSDKEKNESLFMHIKEQDCMHDWLSLYEQSHDSPTEWLQAIYQFHDFYMKHTTSLEKTNLDALLEKSCEFDTLSDFIEALQKDSKADSVGPASAFSKQDDVVQIKTMHASKGLQFPVVYILSNHGSNKHKSNAFMMDADLGISCFSEDGN
;
A
#
# COMPACT_ATOMS: atom_id res chain seq x y z
N ARG A 1 0.64 15.35 25.60
CA ARG A 1 0.45 16.73 26.10
C ARG A 1 1.79 17.29 26.52
N PRO A 2 2.38 18.24 25.77
CA PRO A 2 3.71 18.80 26.06
C PRO A 2 3.80 19.47 27.46
N GLU A 3 2.71 20.07 27.92
CA GLU A 3 2.64 20.75 29.22
C GLU A 3 2.87 19.83 30.42
N ILE A 4 2.38 18.57 30.36
CA ILE A 4 2.58 17.61 31.44
C ILE A 4 4.07 17.29 31.59
N MET A 5 4.76 17.03 30.48
CA MET A 5 6.20 16.77 30.47
C MET A 5 6.98 18.01 30.96
N LYS A 6 6.62 19.21 30.52
CA LYS A 6 7.27 20.45 30.96
C LYS A 6 7.09 20.71 32.46
N ASN A 7 5.95 20.34 33.04
CA ASN A 7 5.72 20.47 34.48
C ASN A 7 6.60 19.49 35.24
N HIS A 8 6.75 18.23 34.78
CA HIS A 8 7.69 17.29 35.40
C HIS A 8 9.15 17.72 35.26
N MET A 9 9.55 18.31 34.12
CA MET A 9 10.90 18.83 33.91
C MET A 9 11.27 19.99 34.87
N LYS A 10 10.26 20.67 35.44
CA LYS A 10 10.43 21.80 36.38
C LYS A 10 10.18 21.42 37.85
N SER A 11 9.85 20.14 38.10
CA SER A 11 9.61 19.64 39.46
C SER A 11 10.93 19.35 40.15
N ASP A 12 11.08 19.84 41.35
CA ASP A 12 12.26 19.54 42.21
C ASP A 12 12.22 18.10 42.77
N GLU A 13 11.08 17.40 42.60
CA GLU A 13 10.90 16.03 43.09
C GLU A 13 11.35 14.99 42.03
N ASP A 14 11.50 15.39 40.74
CA ASP A 14 11.85 14.51 39.64
C ASP A 14 13.33 14.66 39.25
N THR A 15 13.94 13.56 38.84
CA THR A 15 15.31 13.59 38.29
C THR A 15 15.25 13.69 36.75
N LEU A 16 15.72 14.83 36.23
CA LEU A 16 15.84 15.03 34.79
C LEU A 16 17.15 14.46 34.24
N ILE A 17 17.08 13.47 33.34
CA ILE A 17 18.22 12.95 32.58
C ILE A 17 18.10 13.42 31.16
N VAL A 18 18.98 14.30 30.70
CA VAL A 18 19.00 14.81 29.35
C VAL A 18 19.87 13.89 28.48
N MET A 19 19.26 13.25 27.46
CA MET A 19 19.96 12.45 26.44
C MET A 19 20.09 13.28 25.16
N ASP A 20 21.09 14.14 25.11
CA ASP A 20 21.32 15.13 24.07
C ASP A 20 22.18 14.61 22.91
N LYS A 21 22.82 13.43 23.03
CA LYS A 21 23.70 12.87 21.99
C LYS A 21 22.98 11.93 21.05
N ASN A 22 23.00 12.26 19.78
CA ASN A 22 22.47 11.45 18.69
C ASN A 22 23.61 10.67 18.00
N PHE A 23 23.59 9.34 18.12
CA PHE A 23 24.59 8.43 17.54
C PHE A 23 24.16 7.85 16.18
N ARG A 24 22.97 8.17 15.70
CA ARG A 24 22.40 7.59 14.47
C ARG A 24 22.60 8.47 13.25
N SER A 25 22.41 9.77 13.41
CA SER A 25 22.38 10.71 12.29
C SER A 25 23.71 11.40 12.09
N ASN A 26 24.02 11.75 10.83
CA ASN A 26 25.16 12.59 10.52
C ASN A 26 25.05 13.96 11.17
N ALA A 27 26.20 14.56 11.57
CA ALA A 27 26.26 15.86 12.22
C ALA A 27 25.53 16.97 11.44
N ASN A 28 25.63 16.97 10.12
CA ASN A 28 24.95 17.96 9.27
C ASN A 28 23.42 17.83 9.31
N ILE A 29 22.89 16.60 9.44
CA ILE A 29 21.43 16.36 9.58
C ILE A 29 20.98 16.84 10.96
N ILE A 30 21.78 16.61 11.99
CA ILE A 30 21.49 17.07 13.36
C ILE A 30 21.47 18.60 13.38
N ALA A 31 22.47 19.25 12.80
CA ALA A 31 22.54 20.71 12.71
C ALA A 31 21.35 21.31 11.97
N PHE A 32 20.96 20.72 10.84
CA PHE A 32 19.77 21.14 10.10
C PHE A 32 18.49 20.98 10.94
N ASN A 33 18.33 19.86 11.63
CA ASN A 33 17.16 19.62 12.47
C ASN A 33 17.07 20.64 13.60
N ASN A 34 18.19 20.93 14.28
CA ASN A 34 18.23 21.94 15.35
C ASN A 34 17.81 23.32 14.81
N ASP A 35 18.39 23.77 13.70
CA ASP A 35 18.08 25.06 13.07
C ASP A 35 16.62 25.12 12.58
N PHE A 36 16.12 24.02 12.03
CA PHE A 36 14.75 23.94 11.55
C PHE A 36 13.74 24.00 12.72
N TYR A 37 13.93 23.18 13.75
CA TYR A 37 13.01 23.15 14.90
C TYR A 37 13.09 24.41 15.75
N GLU A 38 14.25 25.03 15.89
CA GLU A 38 14.39 26.33 16.56
C GLU A 38 13.52 27.41 15.89
N LYS A 39 13.39 27.37 14.54
CA LYS A 39 12.58 28.34 13.80
C LYS A 39 11.08 28.04 13.84
N ILE A 40 10.67 26.78 13.83
CA ILE A 40 9.24 26.41 13.75
C ILE A 40 8.59 26.16 15.09
N MET A 41 9.34 25.71 16.11
CA MET A 41 8.83 25.48 17.46
C MET A 41 8.82 26.79 18.26
N ASN A 42 7.94 27.69 17.89
CA ASN A 42 7.66 28.88 18.69
C ASN A 42 6.32 28.72 19.41
N GLY A 43 6.25 29.11 20.68
CA GLY A 43 5.11 28.89 21.55
C GLY A 43 3.74 29.23 20.96
N PRO A 44 3.57 30.35 20.25
CA PRO A 44 2.27 30.72 19.66
C PRO A 44 1.75 29.78 18.58
N LEU A 45 2.64 29.16 17.78
CA LEU A 45 2.23 28.30 16.66
C LEU A 45 2.12 26.82 17.05
N CYS A 46 3.00 26.36 17.95
CA CYS A 46 3.15 24.92 18.23
C CYS A 46 2.79 24.56 19.68
N GLY A 47 2.38 25.50 20.52
CA GLY A 47 2.10 25.30 21.94
C GLY A 47 3.35 24.95 22.76
N THR A 48 4.53 24.89 22.14
CA THR A 48 5.81 24.63 22.81
C THR A 48 6.92 25.43 22.15
N GLN A 49 7.95 25.80 22.95
CA GLN A 49 9.10 26.54 22.46
C GLN A 49 10.33 25.64 22.48
N PHE A 50 11.18 25.77 21.47
CA PHE A 50 12.46 25.08 21.42
C PHE A 50 13.37 25.66 22.49
N GLU A 51 13.90 24.80 23.37
CA GLU A 51 14.75 25.18 24.48
C GLU A 51 16.13 24.54 24.34
N LYS A 52 17.10 24.99 25.16
CA LYS A 52 18.48 24.45 25.11
C LYS A 52 18.55 22.94 25.37
N VAL A 53 17.59 22.39 26.11
CA VAL A 53 17.48 20.93 26.36
C VAL A 53 17.02 20.13 25.16
N ASP A 54 16.44 20.79 24.14
CA ASP A 54 15.96 20.15 22.90
C ASP A 54 17.08 20.04 21.86
N ILE A 55 18.21 20.71 22.09
CA ILE A 55 19.34 20.69 21.15
C ILE A 55 19.99 19.31 21.17
N ALA A 56 19.99 18.65 19.99
CA ALA A 56 20.71 17.39 19.80
C ALA A 56 22.16 17.64 19.34
N TYR A 57 23.08 16.86 19.88
CA TYR A 57 24.51 16.91 19.55
C TYR A 57 24.95 15.60 18.86
N PRO A 58 25.91 15.68 17.91
CA PRO A 58 26.44 14.47 17.29
C PRO A 58 27.20 13.62 18.33
N GLY A 59 26.80 12.36 18.46
CA GLY A 59 27.44 11.36 19.32
C GLY A 59 28.42 10.46 18.60
N ALA A 60 28.38 10.43 17.25
CA ALA A 60 29.27 9.65 16.41
C ALA A 60 29.79 10.47 15.21
N THR A 61 30.95 10.07 14.68
CA THR A 61 31.52 10.67 13.46
C THR A 61 31.22 9.76 12.29
N TYR A 62 30.53 10.29 11.30
CA TYR A 62 30.24 9.61 10.04
C TYR A 62 31.04 10.24 8.92
N GLN A 63 31.58 9.41 8.01
CA GLN A 63 32.16 9.90 6.77
C GLN A 63 31.02 10.37 5.87
N THR A 64 31.12 11.61 5.39
CA THR A 64 30.16 12.18 4.45
C THR A 64 30.78 12.25 3.06
N GLU A 65 30.09 11.68 2.06
CA GLU A 65 30.52 11.77 0.67
C GLU A 65 30.43 13.19 0.12
N ASN A 66 29.49 13.97 0.62
CA ASN A 66 29.33 15.37 0.25
C ASN A 66 28.91 16.23 1.45
N PRO A 67 29.89 16.78 2.21
CA PRO A 67 29.61 17.60 3.37
C PRO A 67 28.91 18.93 3.04
N GLN A 68 28.92 19.36 1.78
CA GLN A 68 28.38 20.65 1.38
C GLN A 68 26.85 20.67 1.24
N TYR A 69 26.22 19.51 0.91
CA TYR A 69 24.77 19.43 0.69
C TYR A 69 24.18 18.16 1.30
N PRO A 70 24.11 18.04 2.63
CA PRO A 70 23.60 16.84 3.31
C PRO A 70 22.08 16.68 3.14
N ILE A 71 21.38 17.77 2.87
CA ILE A 71 19.93 17.81 2.70
C ILE A 71 19.62 18.50 1.39
N ARG A 72 18.76 17.88 0.59
CA ARG A 72 18.32 18.38 -0.70
C ARG A 72 16.80 18.40 -0.75
N PHE A 73 16.24 19.46 -1.32
CA PHE A 73 14.84 19.53 -1.65
C PHE A 73 14.68 19.23 -3.14
N LEU A 74 13.93 18.16 -3.44
CA LEU A 74 13.56 17.81 -4.81
C LEU A 74 12.16 18.35 -5.08
N TYR A 75 12.01 19.13 -6.13
CA TYR A 75 10.72 19.70 -6.52
C TYR A 75 10.62 19.78 -8.05
N SER A 76 9.40 19.66 -8.59
CA SER A 76 9.10 19.92 -9.98
C SER A 76 8.56 21.34 -10.16
N THR A 77 8.96 21.98 -11.24
CA THR A 77 8.37 23.23 -11.74
C THR A 77 7.32 22.97 -12.81
N GLU A 78 7.28 21.76 -13.35
CA GLU A 78 6.35 21.36 -14.40
C GLU A 78 5.11 20.67 -13.80
N LYS A 79 3.92 21.06 -14.27
CA LYS A 79 2.66 20.52 -13.73
C LYS A 79 2.42 19.05 -14.07
N GLU A 80 3.05 18.57 -15.15
CA GLU A 80 2.87 17.22 -15.68
C GLU A 80 3.92 16.22 -15.15
N GLU A 81 5.03 16.71 -14.58
CA GLU A 81 6.06 15.84 -14.02
C GLU A 81 5.58 15.22 -12.71
N ASN A 82 5.49 13.90 -12.68
CA ASN A 82 5.16 13.17 -11.48
C ASN A 82 6.32 13.28 -10.48
N ARG A 83 6.03 13.68 -9.25
CA ARG A 83 7.03 13.77 -8.16
C ARG A 83 7.80 12.46 -7.93
N PHE A 84 7.24 11.31 -8.33
CA PHE A 84 7.91 10.02 -8.21
C PHE A 84 8.98 9.81 -9.29
N ASP A 85 8.79 10.38 -10.48
CA ASP A 85 9.79 10.35 -11.55
C ASP A 85 11.07 11.10 -11.15
N ILE A 86 10.93 12.22 -10.44
CA ILE A 86 12.07 12.97 -9.91
C ILE A 86 12.89 12.11 -8.94
N ILE A 87 12.20 11.35 -8.05
CA ILE A 87 12.87 10.45 -7.12
C ILE A 87 13.56 9.33 -7.90
N ALA A 88 12.89 8.72 -8.88
CA ALA A 88 13.45 7.64 -9.70
C ALA A 88 14.73 8.11 -10.41
N HIS A 89 14.69 9.26 -11.06
CA HIS A 89 15.85 9.84 -11.74
C HIS A 89 17.01 10.16 -10.77
N ASP A 90 16.72 10.66 -9.56
CA ASP A 90 17.79 10.91 -8.59
C ASP A 90 18.40 9.60 -8.04
N ILE A 91 17.58 8.58 -7.84
CA ILE A 91 18.06 7.23 -7.44
C ILE A 91 18.98 6.66 -8.51
N LEU A 92 18.59 6.69 -9.79
CA LEU A 92 19.43 6.22 -10.90
C LEU A 92 20.76 6.96 -10.95
N LYS A 93 20.77 8.30 -10.82
CA LYS A 93 22.01 9.09 -10.75
C LYS A 93 22.91 8.71 -9.57
N GLN A 94 22.33 8.30 -8.44
CA GLN A 94 23.13 7.83 -7.31
C GLN A 94 23.66 6.43 -7.54
N HIS A 95 22.88 5.56 -8.16
CA HIS A 95 23.31 4.22 -8.53
C HIS A 95 24.44 4.24 -9.56
N GLU A 96 24.37 5.09 -10.57
CA GLU A 96 25.46 5.35 -11.54
C GLU A 96 26.77 5.79 -10.87
N LYS A 97 26.69 6.45 -9.72
CA LYS A 97 27.85 6.82 -8.90
C LYS A 97 28.37 5.71 -7.98
N GLY A 98 27.79 4.50 -8.09
CA GLY A 98 28.21 3.31 -7.34
C GLY A 98 27.46 3.08 -6.04
N ARG A 99 26.36 3.78 -5.76
CA ARG A 99 25.53 3.52 -4.58
C ARG A 99 24.65 2.30 -4.79
N SER A 100 24.61 1.40 -3.81
CA SER A 100 23.71 0.24 -3.82
C SER A 100 22.26 0.69 -3.55
N TYR A 101 21.31 0.00 -4.15
CA TYR A 101 19.87 0.26 -3.92
C TYR A 101 19.46 0.01 -2.46
N ARG A 102 20.08 -0.97 -1.78
CA ARG A 102 19.84 -1.27 -0.35
C ARG A 102 20.17 -0.12 0.60
N ASP A 103 21.01 0.83 0.17
CA ASP A 103 21.38 2.03 0.93
C ASP A 103 20.29 3.08 0.92
N ILE A 104 19.23 2.89 0.12
CA ILE A 104 18.21 3.88 -0.16
C ILE A 104 16.88 3.46 0.46
N CYS A 105 16.27 4.38 1.21
CA CYS A 105 14.94 4.22 1.75
C CYS A 105 14.04 5.40 1.41
N ILE A 106 12.80 5.11 1.00
CA ILE A 106 11.76 6.12 0.78
C ILE A 106 10.76 6.04 1.93
N LEU A 107 10.61 7.14 2.67
CA LEU A 107 9.70 7.25 3.79
C LEU A 107 8.39 7.94 3.38
N THR A 108 7.29 7.29 3.68
CA THR A 108 5.94 7.81 3.48
C THR A 108 5.24 8.00 4.83
N ARG A 109 4.26 8.90 4.89
CA ARG A 109 3.46 9.09 6.10
C ARG A 109 2.50 7.91 6.33
N ASP A 110 1.89 7.44 5.26
CA ASP A 110 0.91 6.34 5.24
C ASP A 110 1.20 5.37 4.08
N ASN A 111 0.42 4.30 3.97
CA ASN A 111 0.62 3.27 2.94
C ASN A 111 0.14 3.68 1.53
N LYS A 112 -0.78 4.65 1.43
CA LYS A 112 -1.46 4.99 0.17
C LYS A 112 -0.52 5.31 -1.00
N PRO A 113 0.56 6.11 -0.84
CA PRO A 113 1.44 6.43 -1.96
C PRO A 113 2.45 5.32 -2.28
N GLN A 114 2.60 4.29 -1.44
CA GLN A 114 3.68 3.30 -1.61
C GLN A 114 3.53 2.46 -2.88
N GLU A 115 2.31 2.07 -3.22
CA GLU A 115 2.03 1.31 -4.44
C GLU A 115 2.34 2.13 -5.70
N ASN A 116 1.91 3.39 -5.73
CA ASN A 116 2.20 4.28 -6.85
C ASN A 116 3.71 4.53 -7.02
N ILE A 117 4.44 4.72 -5.90
CA ILE A 117 5.89 4.87 -5.91
C ILE A 117 6.54 3.58 -6.44
N LYS A 118 6.12 2.42 -5.94
CA LYS A 118 6.61 1.12 -6.39
C LYS A 118 6.45 0.97 -7.90
N ASN A 119 5.24 1.20 -8.42
CA ASN A 119 4.94 1.06 -9.84
C ASN A 119 5.80 2.00 -10.71
N VAL A 120 6.03 3.24 -10.25
CA VAL A 120 6.91 4.18 -10.97
C VAL A 120 8.36 3.70 -10.95
N LEU A 121 8.89 3.29 -9.79
CA LEU A 121 10.28 2.83 -9.69
C LEU A 121 10.52 1.55 -10.53
N GLU A 122 9.58 0.62 -10.52
CA GLU A 122 9.63 -0.60 -11.33
C GLU A 122 9.59 -0.29 -12.84
N ALA A 123 8.86 0.76 -13.26
CA ALA A 123 8.88 1.23 -14.66
C ALA A 123 10.24 1.80 -15.10
N TYR A 124 11.09 2.19 -14.15
CA TYR A 124 12.49 2.59 -14.38
C TYR A 124 13.50 1.45 -14.10
N ASP A 125 13.05 0.21 -14.03
CA ASP A 125 13.87 -0.98 -13.71
C ASP A 125 14.60 -0.88 -12.36
N ILE A 126 14.09 -0.09 -11.41
CA ILE A 126 14.64 0.03 -10.07
C ILE A 126 14.01 -1.06 -9.19
N PRO A 127 14.79 -1.98 -8.62
CA PRO A 127 14.26 -3.03 -7.76
C PRO A 127 13.76 -2.46 -6.43
N VAL A 128 12.55 -2.83 -6.03
CA VAL A 128 11.86 -2.25 -4.87
C VAL A 128 11.36 -3.32 -3.92
N TYR A 129 11.51 -3.07 -2.62
CA TYR A 129 10.88 -3.84 -1.55
C TYR A 129 9.96 -2.94 -0.72
N THR A 130 8.76 -3.44 -0.43
CA THR A 130 7.79 -2.77 0.44
C THR A 130 7.14 -3.78 1.39
N ASP A 131 6.91 -3.37 2.64
CA ASP A 131 6.21 -4.16 3.66
C ASP A 131 4.67 -3.93 3.57
N LEU A 132 4.12 -3.59 2.40
CA LEU A 132 2.68 -3.42 2.23
C LEU A 132 1.95 -4.70 2.60
N LYS A 133 1.03 -4.59 3.54
CA LYS A 133 0.12 -5.67 3.93
C LYS A 133 -1.23 -5.61 3.22
N SER A 134 -1.36 -4.73 2.23
CA SER A 134 -2.56 -4.54 1.43
C SER A 134 -2.30 -4.88 -0.03
N GLY A 135 -3.32 -5.34 -0.73
CA GLY A 135 -3.27 -5.56 -2.17
C GLY A 135 -3.16 -7.02 -2.63
N PHE A 136 -3.05 -8.00 -1.74
CA PHE A 136 -3.09 -9.43 -2.13
C PHE A 136 -4.34 -9.76 -2.94
N TYR A 137 -5.48 -9.33 -2.45
CA TYR A 137 -6.78 -9.54 -3.10
C TYR A 137 -6.98 -8.67 -4.35
N GLN A 138 -6.11 -7.72 -4.63
CA GLN A 138 -6.14 -6.86 -5.82
C GLN A 138 -5.28 -7.40 -6.97
N VAL A 139 -4.46 -8.43 -6.72
CA VAL A 139 -3.69 -9.12 -7.76
C VAL A 139 -4.66 -9.73 -8.79
N ALA A 140 -4.43 -9.46 -10.08
CA ALA A 140 -5.35 -9.87 -11.15
C ALA A 140 -5.64 -11.37 -11.14
N ALA A 141 -4.61 -12.21 -11.01
CA ALA A 141 -4.78 -13.66 -10.94
C ALA A 141 -5.61 -14.11 -9.73
N ILE A 142 -5.44 -13.47 -8.57
CA ILE A 142 -6.25 -13.73 -7.37
C ILE A 142 -7.71 -13.34 -7.63
N GLN A 143 -7.96 -12.15 -8.20
CA GLN A 143 -9.32 -11.70 -8.52
C GLN A 143 -10.04 -12.65 -9.49
N ILE A 144 -9.35 -13.15 -10.53
CA ILE A 144 -9.91 -14.12 -11.46
C ILE A 144 -10.34 -15.40 -10.74
N VAL A 145 -9.49 -15.93 -9.86
CA VAL A 145 -9.79 -17.14 -9.09
C VAL A 145 -10.93 -16.91 -8.12
N LEU A 146 -10.93 -15.79 -7.39
CA LEU A 146 -11.98 -15.46 -6.42
C LEU A 146 -13.34 -15.25 -7.08
N THR A 147 -13.40 -14.55 -8.22
CA THR A 147 -14.65 -14.36 -8.95
C THR A 147 -15.16 -15.68 -9.53
N THR A 148 -14.27 -16.55 -9.98
CA THR A 148 -14.64 -17.90 -10.46
C THR A 148 -15.19 -18.75 -9.31
N LEU A 149 -14.51 -18.79 -8.16
CA LEU A 149 -15.02 -19.50 -6.97
C LEU A 149 -16.36 -18.96 -6.49
N SER A 150 -16.52 -17.63 -6.47
CA SER A 150 -17.77 -16.99 -6.07
C SER A 150 -18.90 -17.34 -7.03
N SER A 151 -18.65 -17.36 -8.34
CA SER A 151 -19.64 -17.74 -9.35
C SER A 151 -20.02 -19.23 -9.28
N ILE A 152 -19.09 -20.10 -8.90
CA ILE A 152 -19.35 -21.53 -8.65
C ILE A 152 -20.21 -21.72 -7.39
N TYR A 153 -19.90 -20.99 -6.34
CA TYR A 153 -20.65 -21.04 -5.09
C TYR A 153 -22.07 -20.48 -5.22
N ASP A 154 -22.21 -19.33 -5.88
CA ASP A 154 -23.49 -18.70 -6.19
C ASP A 154 -23.58 -18.31 -7.68
N PRO A 155 -24.11 -19.21 -8.54
CA PRO A 155 -24.30 -18.90 -9.97
C PRO A 155 -25.28 -17.76 -10.25
N MET A 156 -26.08 -17.35 -9.24
CA MET A 156 -27.03 -16.23 -9.39
C MET A 156 -26.37 -14.87 -9.15
N ASP A 157 -25.12 -14.82 -8.70
CA ASP A 157 -24.33 -13.59 -8.67
C ASP A 157 -23.87 -13.23 -10.11
N ASP A 158 -24.67 -12.43 -10.79
CA ASP A 158 -24.43 -11.97 -12.16
C ASP A 158 -23.05 -11.27 -12.32
N ILE A 159 -22.55 -10.62 -11.27
CA ILE A 159 -21.25 -9.91 -11.31
C ILE A 159 -20.10 -10.92 -11.33
N SER A 160 -20.08 -11.85 -10.40
CA SER A 160 -19.04 -12.87 -10.32
C SER A 160 -19.08 -13.80 -11.53
N LEU A 161 -20.26 -14.19 -11.99
CA LEU A 161 -20.42 -15.00 -13.20
C LEU A 161 -19.90 -14.28 -14.45
N THR A 162 -20.28 -13.01 -14.64
CA THR A 162 -19.80 -12.20 -15.77
C THR A 162 -18.28 -12.10 -15.75
N ALA A 163 -17.68 -11.78 -14.60
CA ALA A 163 -16.24 -11.65 -14.47
C ALA A 163 -15.52 -12.98 -14.76
N SER A 164 -16.07 -14.10 -14.29
CA SER A 164 -15.53 -15.43 -14.56
C SER A 164 -15.58 -15.78 -16.04
N LEU A 165 -16.72 -15.54 -16.71
CA LEU A 165 -16.90 -15.82 -18.14
C LEU A 165 -15.93 -15.01 -19.02
N LEU A 166 -15.72 -13.72 -18.71
CA LEU A 166 -14.81 -12.84 -19.44
C LEU A 166 -13.33 -13.07 -19.11
N SER A 167 -13.03 -13.91 -18.13
CA SER A 167 -11.66 -14.23 -17.71
C SER A 167 -11.00 -15.26 -18.64
N PRO A 168 -9.67 -15.50 -18.50
CA PRO A 168 -8.98 -16.60 -19.18
C PRO A 168 -9.54 -18.00 -18.85
N ILE A 169 -10.35 -18.13 -17.79
CA ILE A 169 -11.02 -19.38 -17.41
C ILE A 169 -12.26 -19.61 -18.26
N GLY A 170 -13.15 -18.61 -18.38
CA GLY A 170 -14.38 -18.71 -19.15
C GLY A 170 -14.20 -18.48 -20.65
N ARG A 171 -13.17 -17.73 -21.07
CA ARG A 171 -12.77 -17.46 -22.47
C ARG A 171 -13.85 -16.85 -23.37
N VAL A 172 -14.85 -16.24 -22.77
CA VAL A 172 -15.93 -15.57 -23.51
C VAL A 172 -15.50 -14.13 -23.82
N SER A 173 -15.68 -13.70 -25.08
CA SER A 173 -15.44 -12.29 -25.41
C SER A 173 -16.64 -11.42 -25.03
N CYS A 174 -16.39 -10.12 -24.82
CA CYS A 174 -17.47 -9.16 -24.54
C CYS A 174 -18.56 -9.18 -25.61
N GLU A 175 -18.18 -9.35 -26.89
CA GLU A 175 -19.14 -9.42 -27.99
C GLU A 175 -20.00 -10.69 -27.95
N GLN A 176 -19.39 -11.84 -27.62
CA GLN A 176 -20.13 -13.09 -27.47
C GLN A 176 -21.11 -12.98 -26.31
N LEU A 177 -20.68 -12.51 -25.15
CA LEU A 177 -21.55 -12.35 -24.00
C LEU A 177 -22.67 -11.35 -24.28
N ALA A 178 -22.38 -10.23 -24.95
CA ALA A 178 -23.40 -9.26 -25.33
C ALA A 178 -24.46 -9.85 -26.28
N LYS A 179 -24.05 -10.71 -27.23
CA LYS A 179 -24.99 -11.44 -28.08
C LYS A 179 -25.85 -12.41 -27.29
N CYS A 180 -25.24 -13.15 -26.36
CA CYS A 180 -25.96 -14.06 -25.47
C CYS A 180 -26.99 -13.34 -24.59
N CYS A 181 -26.75 -12.08 -24.27
CA CYS A 181 -27.63 -11.27 -23.41
C CYS A 181 -28.59 -10.35 -24.16
N SER A 182 -28.64 -10.40 -25.52
CA SER A 182 -29.41 -9.44 -26.32
C SER A 182 -30.90 -9.39 -25.95
N ASP A 183 -31.49 -10.53 -25.62
CA ASP A 183 -32.89 -10.70 -25.33
C ASP A 183 -33.19 -10.89 -23.84
N LYS A 184 -32.17 -10.68 -22.97
CA LYS A 184 -32.31 -10.83 -21.52
C LYS A 184 -33.24 -9.78 -20.93
N GLU A 185 -34.23 -10.23 -20.17
CA GLU A 185 -35.10 -9.34 -19.41
C GLU A 185 -34.36 -8.70 -18.21
N LYS A 186 -34.78 -7.47 -17.81
CA LYS A 186 -34.08 -6.69 -16.80
C LYS A 186 -33.96 -7.39 -15.42
N ASN A 187 -34.94 -8.21 -15.06
CA ASN A 187 -35.01 -8.89 -13.76
C ASN A 187 -34.65 -10.37 -13.84
N GLU A 188 -34.26 -10.86 -14.98
CA GLU A 188 -33.81 -12.23 -15.16
C GLU A 188 -32.36 -12.37 -14.73
N SER A 189 -32.01 -13.46 -14.02
CA SER A 189 -30.61 -13.78 -13.68
C SER A 189 -29.84 -14.14 -14.96
N LEU A 190 -28.60 -13.70 -15.05
CA LEU A 190 -27.71 -14.01 -16.17
C LEU A 190 -27.57 -15.53 -16.37
N PHE A 191 -27.32 -16.27 -15.28
CA PHE A 191 -27.17 -17.72 -15.34
C PHE A 191 -28.40 -18.40 -15.94
N MET A 192 -29.60 -18.06 -15.47
CA MET A 192 -30.83 -18.67 -15.99
C MET A 192 -31.06 -18.36 -17.49
N HIS A 193 -30.62 -17.19 -17.95
CA HIS A 193 -30.76 -16.77 -19.31
C HIS A 193 -29.78 -17.49 -20.28
N ILE A 194 -28.52 -17.67 -19.87
CA ILE A 194 -27.45 -18.16 -20.75
C ILE A 194 -26.99 -19.59 -20.50
N LYS A 195 -27.51 -20.29 -19.49
CA LYS A 195 -27.05 -21.63 -19.06
C LYS A 195 -27.04 -22.69 -20.18
N GLU A 196 -27.90 -22.56 -21.18
CA GLU A 196 -28.02 -23.50 -22.31
C GLU A 196 -27.27 -23.01 -23.55
N GLN A 197 -26.57 -21.84 -23.46
CA GLN A 197 -25.86 -21.26 -24.59
C GLN A 197 -24.40 -21.69 -24.64
N ASP A 198 -23.81 -21.69 -25.83
CA ASP A 198 -22.42 -22.12 -26.06
C ASP A 198 -21.40 -21.34 -25.24
N CYS A 199 -21.71 -20.09 -24.89
CA CYS A 199 -20.82 -19.26 -24.07
C CYS A 199 -20.64 -19.79 -22.64
N MET A 200 -21.49 -20.70 -22.18
CA MET A 200 -21.38 -21.30 -20.83
C MET A 200 -20.59 -22.62 -20.81
N HIS A 201 -20.23 -23.16 -21.96
CA HIS A 201 -19.66 -24.50 -22.07
C HIS A 201 -18.43 -24.70 -21.16
N ASP A 202 -17.45 -23.84 -21.25
CA ASP A 202 -16.22 -23.98 -20.47
C ASP A 202 -16.49 -23.82 -18.97
N TRP A 203 -17.29 -22.82 -18.59
CA TRP A 203 -17.65 -22.60 -17.19
C TRP A 203 -18.48 -23.76 -16.61
N LEU A 204 -19.46 -24.27 -17.35
CA LEU A 204 -20.26 -25.42 -16.92
C LEU A 204 -19.40 -26.67 -16.76
N SER A 205 -18.43 -26.91 -17.66
CA SER A 205 -17.54 -28.06 -17.55
C SER A 205 -16.67 -28.03 -16.27
N LEU A 206 -16.36 -26.84 -15.76
CA LEU A 206 -15.69 -26.66 -14.48
C LEU A 206 -16.68 -26.82 -13.31
N TYR A 207 -17.86 -26.20 -13.41
CA TYR A 207 -18.90 -26.23 -12.38
C TYR A 207 -19.40 -27.66 -12.08
N GLU A 208 -19.56 -28.49 -13.11
CA GLU A 208 -20.04 -29.88 -13.02
C GLU A 208 -19.02 -30.86 -12.41
N GLN A 209 -17.75 -30.45 -12.24
CA GLN A 209 -16.73 -31.33 -11.66
C GLN A 209 -17.01 -31.72 -10.21
N SER A 210 -17.74 -30.90 -9.46
CA SER A 210 -18.12 -31.11 -8.08
C SER A 210 -16.97 -31.55 -7.17
N HIS A 211 -16.45 -30.66 -6.36
CA HIS A 211 -15.36 -30.94 -5.44
C HIS A 211 -15.79 -30.75 -3.99
N ASP A 212 -15.24 -31.54 -3.09
CA ASP A 212 -15.65 -31.57 -1.68
C ASP A 212 -14.96 -30.48 -0.85
N SER A 213 -13.76 -30.04 -1.25
CA SER A 213 -12.96 -29.08 -0.48
C SER A 213 -12.59 -27.82 -1.28
N PRO A 214 -12.35 -26.68 -0.60
CA PRO A 214 -11.86 -25.47 -1.24
C PRO A 214 -10.53 -25.67 -2.00
N THR A 215 -9.66 -26.52 -1.45
CA THR A 215 -8.36 -26.86 -2.04
C THR A 215 -8.51 -27.55 -3.39
N GLU A 216 -9.45 -28.52 -3.49
CA GLU A 216 -9.73 -29.22 -4.75
C GLU A 216 -10.32 -28.27 -5.80
N TRP A 217 -11.21 -27.38 -5.40
CA TRP A 217 -11.74 -26.33 -6.27
C TRP A 217 -10.63 -25.42 -6.82
N LEU A 218 -9.72 -24.96 -5.96
CA LEU A 218 -8.59 -24.13 -6.40
C LEU A 218 -7.68 -24.88 -7.36
N GLN A 219 -7.37 -26.16 -7.09
CA GLN A 219 -6.55 -26.98 -7.97
C GLN A 219 -7.23 -27.18 -9.33
N ALA A 220 -8.53 -27.44 -9.35
CA ALA A 220 -9.30 -27.57 -10.58
C ALA A 220 -9.25 -26.27 -11.42
N ILE A 221 -9.46 -25.12 -10.78
CA ILE A 221 -9.38 -23.80 -11.43
C ILE A 221 -7.98 -23.55 -11.98
N TYR A 222 -6.91 -23.87 -11.21
CA TYR A 222 -5.54 -23.65 -11.64
C TYR A 222 -5.15 -24.51 -12.87
N GLN A 223 -5.65 -25.73 -12.91
CA GLN A 223 -5.42 -26.65 -14.03
C GLN A 223 -6.30 -26.33 -15.23
N PHE A 224 -7.45 -25.69 -15.02
CA PHE A 224 -8.40 -25.42 -16.07
C PHE A 224 -7.78 -24.51 -17.14
N HIS A 225 -7.77 -24.99 -18.38
CA HIS A 225 -7.11 -24.34 -19.51
C HIS A 225 -5.63 -23.97 -19.28
N ASP A 226 -4.96 -24.67 -18.39
CA ASP A 226 -3.58 -24.36 -17.96
C ASP A 226 -3.44 -22.94 -17.37
N PHE A 227 -4.49 -22.43 -16.70
CA PHE A 227 -4.53 -21.04 -16.19
C PHE A 227 -3.27 -20.69 -15.39
N TYR A 228 -2.89 -21.52 -14.41
CA TYR A 228 -1.71 -21.30 -13.57
C TYR A 228 -0.41 -21.24 -14.41
N MET A 229 -0.30 -22.02 -15.46
CA MET A 229 0.95 -22.10 -16.25
C MET A 229 1.04 -21.02 -17.33
N LYS A 230 -0.07 -20.71 -17.99
CA LYS A 230 -0.08 -19.88 -19.21
C LYS A 230 -0.53 -18.44 -18.99
N HIS A 231 -1.30 -18.19 -17.93
CA HIS A 231 -1.96 -16.90 -17.72
C HIS A 231 -1.48 -16.16 -16.49
N THR A 232 -0.38 -16.64 -15.84
CA THR A 232 0.16 -16.01 -14.62
C THR A 232 1.66 -15.81 -14.70
N THR A 233 2.13 -14.71 -14.11
CA THR A 233 3.54 -14.41 -13.90
C THR A 233 4.11 -15.21 -12.72
N SER A 234 5.44 -15.26 -12.56
CA SER A 234 6.06 -15.93 -11.42
C SER A 234 5.61 -15.37 -10.06
N LEU A 235 5.38 -14.06 -9.99
CA LEU A 235 4.91 -13.40 -8.78
C LEU A 235 3.45 -13.75 -8.46
N GLU A 236 2.59 -13.78 -9.48
CA GLU A 236 1.20 -14.21 -9.33
C GLU A 236 1.09 -15.67 -8.91
N LYS A 237 1.98 -16.56 -9.41
CA LYS A 237 2.06 -17.95 -8.95
C LYS A 237 2.31 -18.04 -7.46
N THR A 238 3.27 -17.26 -6.93
CA THR A 238 3.54 -17.24 -5.49
C THR A 238 2.31 -16.79 -4.69
N ASN A 239 1.53 -15.83 -5.20
CA ASN A 239 0.28 -15.42 -4.56
C ASN A 239 -0.81 -16.52 -4.64
N LEU A 240 -0.91 -17.20 -5.78
CA LEU A 240 -1.84 -18.32 -5.95
C LEU A 240 -1.48 -19.50 -5.05
N ASP A 241 -0.18 -19.80 -4.90
CA ASP A 241 0.29 -20.83 -3.98
C ASP A 241 -0.04 -20.49 -2.52
N ALA A 242 0.11 -19.23 -2.12
CA ALA A 242 -0.31 -18.76 -0.79
C ALA A 242 -1.84 -18.85 -0.60
N LEU A 243 -2.64 -18.60 -1.64
CA LEU A 243 -4.10 -18.80 -1.60
C LEU A 243 -4.46 -20.28 -1.44
N LEU A 244 -3.73 -21.16 -2.13
CA LEU A 244 -3.91 -22.61 -2.03
C LEU A 244 -3.54 -23.11 -0.63
N GLU A 245 -2.42 -22.64 -0.06
CA GLU A 245 -2.03 -22.98 1.31
C GLU A 245 -3.11 -22.56 2.31
N LYS A 246 -3.62 -21.34 2.17
CA LYS A 246 -4.70 -20.83 3.01
C LYS A 246 -5.99 -21.67 2.90
N SER A 247 -6.32 -22.21 1.73
CA SER A 247 -7.51 -23.02 1.53
C SER A 247 -7.49 -24.32 2.35
N CYS A 248 -6.30 -24.84 2.68
CA CYS A 248 -6.15 -26.05 3.51
C CYS A 248 -6.64 -25.87 4.95
N GLU A 249 -6.88 -24.64 5.39
CA GLU A 249 -7.40 -24.36 6.75
C GLU A 249 -8.94 -24.50 6.84
N PHE A 250 -9.61 -24.75 5.70
CA PHE A 250 -11.08 -24.77 5.62
C PHE A 250 -11.61 -26.08 5.06
N ASP A 251 -12.64 -26.60 5.69
CA ASP A 251 -13.30 -27.84 5.28
C ASP A 251 -14.36 -27.60 4.20
N THR A 252 -15.00 -26.41 4.20
CA THR A 252 -16.10 -26.11 3.27
C THR A 252 -15.81 -24.90 2.40
N LEU A 253 -16.33 -24.91 1.17
CA LEU A 253 -16.20 -23.77 0.25
C LEU A 253 -16.89 -22.50 0.80
N SER A 254 -18.00 -22.66 1.50
CA SER A 254 -18.73 -21.56 2.14
C SER A 254 -17.87 -20.80 3.15
N ASP A 255 -17.26 -21.53 4.10
CA ASP A 255 -16.44 -20.93 5.15
C ASP A 255 -15.20 -20.25 4.56
N PHE A 256 -14.61 -20.85 3.53
CA PHE A 256 -13.48 -20.26 2.83
C PHE A 256 -13.85 -18.95 2.14
N ILE A 257 -14.95 -18.90 1.38
CA ILE A 257 -15.41 -17.68 0.70
C ILE A 257 -15.74 -16.59 1.72
N GLU A 258 -16.42 -16.91 2.84
CA GLU A 258 -16.71 -15.94 3.88
C GLU A 258 -15.43 -15.36 4.51
N ALA A 259 -14.43 -16.21 4.78
CA ALA A 259 -13.14 -15.77 5.29
C ALA A 259 -12.42 -14.86 4.30
N LEU A 260 -12.41 -15.19 3.00
CA LEU A 260 -11.81 -14.36 1.95
C LEU A 260 -12.48 -13.00 1.82
N GLN A 261 -13.81 -12.94 1.89
CA GLN A 261 -14.57 -11.68 1.85
C GLN A 261 -14.28 -10.80 3.06
N LYS A 262 -14.11 -11.39 4.24
CA LYS A 262 -13.75 -10.69 5.47
C LYS A 262 -12.34 -10.11 5.39
N ASP A 263 -11.39 -10.91 4.94
CA ASP A 263 -9.99 -10.51 4.81
C ASP A 263 -9.79 -9.45 3.71
N SER A 264 -10.49 -9.58 2.59
CA SER A 264 -10.48 -8.58 1.52
C SER A 264 -10.98 -7.21 2.00
N LYS A 265 -12.00 -7.18 2.85
CA LYS A 265 -12.51 -5.94 3.47
C LYS A 265 -11.55 -5.37 4.52
N ALA A 266 -10.81 -6.23 5.21
CA ALA A 266 -9.83 -5.81 6.22
C ALA A 266 -8.51 -5.31 5.60
N ASP A 267 -8.28 -5.58 4.29
CA ASP A 267 -7.07 -5.21 3.53
C ASP A 267 -5.76 -5.56 4.28
N SER A 268 -5.75 -6.74 4.92
CA SER A 268 -4.73 -7.13 5.92
C SER A 268 -3.58 -7.97 5.36
N VAL A 269 -3.69 -8.44 4.11
CA VAL A 269 -2.73 -9.32 3.46
C VAL A 269 -2.09 -8.63 2.26
N GLY A 270 -0.76 -8.51 2.27
CA GLY A 270 -0.01 -7.95 1.14
C GLY A 270 0.32 -9.00 0.08
N PRO A 271 0.51 -8.59 -1.18
CA PRO A 271 0.95 -9.48 -2.24
C PRO A 271 2.39 -9.96 -1.98
N ALA A 272 2.74 -11.11 -2.57
CA ALA A 272 4.13 -11.56 -2.57
C ALA A 272 5.03 -10.51 -3.24
N SER A 273 6.27 -10.39 -2.76
CA SER A 273 7.29 -9.53 -3.35
C SER A 273 8.29 -10.37 -4.14
N ALA A 274 8.68 -9.88 -5.32
CA ALA A 274 9.73 -10.52 -6.13
C ALA A 274 11.09 -10.48 -5.43
N PHE A 275 11.29 -9.53 -4.52
CA PHE A 275 12.53 -9.29 -3.82
C PHE A 275 12.35 -9.45 -2.31
N SER A 276 13.40 -9.93 -1.65
CA SER A 276 13.49 -9.95 -0.20
C SER A 276 14.10 -8.65 0.33
N LYS A 277 13.86 -8.37 1.61
CA LYS A 277 14.47 -7.22 2.29
C LYS A 277 16.02 -7.24 2.31
N GLN A 278 16.62 -8.42 2.08
CA GLN A 278 18.07 -8.62 2.10
C GLN A 278 18.73 -8.42 0.74
N ASP A 279 17.94 -8.34 -0.33
CA ASP A 279 18.43 -8.10 -1.69
C ASP A 279 18.90 -6.65 -1.86
N ASP A 280 19.57 -6.36 -2.98
CA ASP A 280 19.97 -4.99 -3.33
C ASP A 280 18.77 -4.21 -3.92
N VAL A 281 17.90 -3.71 -3.05
CA VAL A 281 16.61 -3.10 -3.39
C VAL A 281 16.38 -1.79 -2.65
N VAL A 282 15.69 -0.86 -3.28
CA VAL A 282 15.17 0.34 -2.61
C VAL A 282 14.05 -0.06 -1.66
N GLN A 283 14.14 0.34 -0.39
CA GLN A 283 13.09 0.05 0.58
C GLN A 283 12.08 1.20 0.66
N ILE A 284 10.79 0.88 0.54
CA ILE A 284 9.71 1.83 0.79
C ILE A 284 9.03 1.47 2.12
N LYS A 285 8.97 2.42 3.04
CA LYS A 285 8.41 2.20 4.38
C LYS A 285 7.60 3.40 4.85
N THR A 286 6.67 3.16 5.78
CA THR A 286 6.11 4.29 6.53
C THR A 286 7.13 4.80 7.56
N MET A 287 7.01 6.07 7.94
CA MET A 287 7.84 6.66 9.00
C MET A 287 7.77 5.86 10.29
N HIS A 288 6.61 5.27 10.63
CA HIS A 288 6.45 4.43 11.80
C HIS A 288 7.18 3.08 11.66
N ALA A 289 7.07 2.42 10.50
CA ALA A 289 7.73 1.15 10.25
C ALA A 289 9.26 1.27 10.12
N SER A 290 9.78 2.47 9.86
CA SER A 290 11.22 2.74 9.81
C SER A 290 11.85 2.98 11.17
N LYS A 291 11.05 3.05 12.25
CA LYS A 291 11.58 3.27 13.61
C LYS A 291 12.61 2.21 13.97
N GLY A 292 13.80 2.65 14.37
CA GLY A 292 14.91 1.76 14.72
C GLY A 292 15.83 1.37 13.56
N LEU A 293 15.45 1.66 12.30
CA LEU A 293 16.28 1.41 11.13
C LEU A 293 17.18 2.59 10.79
N GLN A 294 18.22 2.32 9.99
CA GLN A 294 19.18 3.30 9.51
C GLN A 294 19.46 3.06 8.03
N PHE A 295 19.52 4.15 7.25
CA PHE A 295 19.83 4.10 5.84
C PHE A 295 20.79 5.24 5.47
N PRO A 296 21.79 4.99 4.60
CA PRO A 296 22.69 6.03 4.12
C PRO A 296 21.99 7.16 3.40
N VAL A 297 20.91 6.85 2.64
CA VAL A 297 20.10 7.84 1.92
C VAL A 297 18.64 7.64 2.24
N VAL A 298 17.97 8.73 2.60
CA VAL A 298 16.54 8.72 2.93
C VAL A 298 15.81 9.79 2.12
N TYR A 299 14.80 9.37 1.36
CA TYR A 299 13.83 10.26 0.73
C TYR A 299 12.60 10.38 1.62
N ILE A 300 12.21 11.59 1.97
CA ILE A 300 10.97 11.86 2.72
C ILE A 300 9.95 12.43 1.76
N LEU A 301 8.84 11.72 1.59
CA LEU A 301 7.76 12.14 0.74
C LEU A 301 6.82 13.09 1.49
N SER A 302 6.76 14.35 1.04
CA SER A 302 5.77 15.29 1.54
C SER A 302 4.42 15.02 0.88
N ASN A 303 3.41 14.71 1.67
CA ASN A 303 2.03 14.65 1.19
C ASN A 303 1.48 16.08 1.04
N HIS A 304 1.71 16.70 -0.11
CA HIS A 304 0.86 17.80 -0.56
C HIS A 304 -0.44 17.24 -1.18
N GLY A 305 -1.19 16.47 -0.40
CA GLY A 305 -2.61 16.36 -0.65
C GLY A 305 -3.20 17.69 -0.18
N SER A 306 -3.91 18.41 -1.03
CA SER A 306 -4.87 19.36 -0.53
C SER A 306 -5.71 18.59 0.49
N ASN A 307 -5.49 18.84 1.78
CA ASN A 307 -6.54 18.63 2.74
C ASN A 307 -7.67 19.55 2.25
N LYS A 308 -8.51 19.06 1.34
CA LYS A 308 -9.89 19.44 1.38
C LYS A 308 -10.31 18.95 2.76
N HIS A 309 -10.15 19.81 3.76
CA HIS A 309 -10.97 19.69 4.93
C HIS A 309 -12.37 19.53 4.36
N LYS A 310 -12.94 18.34 4.44
CA LYS A 310 -14.39 18.24 4.50
C LYS A 310 -14.67 19.15 5.68
N SER A 311 -15.19 20.33 5.40
CA SER A 311 -15.64 21.24 6.43
C SER A 311 -16.63 20.39 7.22
N ASN A 312 -16.19 19.92 8.40
CA ASN A 312 -17.15 19.34 9.32
C ASN A 312 -18.14 20.48 9.55
N ALA A 313 -19.43 20.19 9.41
CA ALA A 313 -20.46 21.21 9.55
C ALA A 313 -20.37 21.97 10.89
N PHE A 314 -19.54 21.46 11.83
CA PHE A 314 -19.23 22.12 13.10
C PHE A 314 -17.80 21.83 13.55
N MET A 315 -17.17 22.79 14.19
CA MET A 315 -15.98 22.62 15.00
C MET A 315 -16.35 22.77 16.48
N MET A 316 -15.82 21.88 17.30
CA MET A 316 -15.90 21.94 18.74
C MET A 316 -14.54 22.35 19.31
N ASP A 317 -14.52 23.41 20.08
CA ASP A 317 -13.37 23.86 20.84
C ASP A 317 -13.73 23.88 22.34
N ALA A 318 -12.80 23.47 23.20
CA ALA A 318 -13.06 23.34 24.64
C ALA A 318 -13.35 24.70 25.29
N ASP A 319 -12.73 25.76 24.78
CA ASP A 319 -12.81 27.11 25.36
C ASP A 319 -13.79 28.01 24.58
N LEU A 320 -13.89 27.80 23.26
CA LEU A 320 -14.73 28.64 22.37
C LEU A 320 -16.11 28.03 22.07
N GLY A 321 -16.36 26.78 22.47
CA GLY A 321 -17.64 26.12 22.26
C GLY A 321 -17.81 25.52 20.86
N ILE A 322 -19.04 25.52 20.33
CA ILE A 322 -19.38 24.94 19.04
C ILE A 322 -19.56 26.06 18.02
N SER A 323 -18.84 25.99 16.90
CA SER A 323 -19.06 26.84 15.73
C SER A 323 -19.57 26.00 14.56
N CYS A 324 -20.53 26.56 13.82
CA CYS A 324 -21.07 26.01 12.57
C CYS A 324 -20.56 26.84 11.39
N PHE A 325 -20.13 26.16 10.32
CA PHE A 325 -19.86 26.83 9.06
C PHE A 325 -21.14 26.83 8.23
N SER A 326 -21.57 27.99 7.77
CA SER A 326 -22.62 28.10 6.73
C SER A 326 -21.97 27.87 5.36
N GLU A 327 -22.66 27.20 4.44
CA GLU A 327 -22.19 27.00 3.06
C GLU A 327 -22.04 28.30 2.27
N ASP A 328 -22.52 29.41 2.80
CA ASP A 328 -22.58 30.73 2.11
C ASP A 328 -21.43 31.64 2.52
N GLY A 329 -20.22 31.17 2.57
CA GLY A 329 -18.93 31.88 2.50
C GLY A 329 -18.87 33.36 2.96
N ASN A 330 -19.59 33.75 4.05
CA ASN A 330 -19.45 35.01 4.74
C ASN A 330 -19.28 34.81 6.25
#